data_e03506bb661344993d03676a73d05b70
#
_entry.id   e03506bb661344993d03676a73d05b70
#
_cell.length_a   1.000
_cell.length_b   1.000
_cell.length_c   1.000
_cell.angle_alpha   90.00
_cell.angle_beta   90.00
_cell.angle_gamma   90.00
#
_symmetry.space_group_name_H-M   'P 1'
#
loop_
_entity.id
_entity.type
_entity.pdbx_description
1 polymer ?
#
loop_
_entity_poly.entity_id
_entity_poly.type
_entity_poly.pdbx_seq_one_letter_code
_entity_poly.pdbx_strand_id
1 'polypeptide(L)'
;VSALGRNQLGLSTFENFIQTDAAINPGNSGGALVDVHGQLVGINTAIFSRSGGSMGIGFAIPVDLARQVMEGLIKDGRVTRGWIGVEPRDLPAEYAESFKLPIKDGVLIAGVLQDGPAGRGGLKPGDIVTAVGTRHVANTVQLLNAVAALKPGSETTLGVQRGAQALQVKLTVGQRPPAQRRTPQ
;
A
#
# COMPACT_ATOMS: atom_id res chain seq x y z
N VAL A 1 -17.41 13.15 3.98
CA VAL A 1 -16.45 12.24 3.32
C VAL A 1 -16.85 12.10 1.86
N SER A 2 -15.93 12.43 0.96
CA SER A 2 -16.18 12.42 -0.49
C SER A 2 -15.72 11.14 -1.16
N ALA A 3 -14.68 10.48 -0.64
CA ALA A 3 -14.21 9.18 -1.12
C ALA A 3 -13.37 8.48 -0.05
N LEU A 4 -13.23 7.15 -0.20
CA LEU A 4 -12.37 6.30 0.61
C LEU A 4 -11.29 5.65 -0.26
N GLY A 5 -10.20 5.22 0.36
CA GLY A 5 -9.14 4.47 -0.31
C GLY A 5 -8.36 5.28 -1.36
N ARG A 6 -8.33 6.61 -1.24
CA ARG A 6 -7.62 7.48 -2.19
C ARG A 6 -6.12 7.21 -2.12
N ASN A 7 -5.54 6.97 -3.29
CA ASN A 7 -4.16 6.58 -3.48
C ASN A 7 -3.61 7.19 -4.78
N GLN A 8 -2.33 6.96 -5.08
CA GLN A 8 -1.63 7.50 -6.24
C GLN A 8 -1.56 9.02 -6.27
N LEU A 9 -1.56 9.64 -5.09
CA LEU A 9 -1.46 11.09 -4.94
C LEU A 9 -0.01 11.58 -4.88
N GLY A 10 0.95 10.65 -4.72
CA GLY A 10 2.38 10.96 -4.59
C GLY A 10 2.75 11.61 -3.26
N LEU A 11 1.87 11.54 -2.27
CA LEU A 11 2.07 12.16 -0.96
C LEU A 11 2.87 11.26 0.00
N SER A 12 2.71 9.94 -0.14
CA SER A 12 3.47 8.96 0.65
C SER A 12 3.61 7.63 -0.09
N THR A 13 4.48 6.74 0.44
CA THR A 13 4.66 5.38 -0.11
C THR A 13 3.43 4.50 0.12
N PHE A 14 2.69 4.74 1.20
CA PHE A 14 1.50 3.98 1.57
C PHE A 14 0.33 4.94 1.68
N GLU A 15 -0.51 4.95 0.65
CA GLU A 15 -1.65 5.82 0.55
C GLU A 15 -2.95 5.02 0.67
N ASN A 16 -3.83 5.45 1.56
CA ASN A 16 -5.17 4.93 1.76
C ASN A 16 -6.00 6.02 2.43
N PHE A 17 -6.04 7.21 1.79
CA PHE A 17 -6.63 8.38 2.42
C PHE A 17 -8.16 8.40 2.35
N ILE A 18 -8.76 9.01 3.37
CA ILE A 18 -10.11 9.52 3.32
C ILE A 18 -10.06 10.86 2.59
N GLN A 19 -10.83 11.01 1.52
CA GLN A 19 -11.06 12.33 0.90
C GLN A 19 -12.26 12.99 1.54
N THR A 20 -12.11 14.29 1.87
CA THR A 20 -13.16 15.09 2.48
C THR A 20 -13.22 16.47 1.83
N ASP A 21 -14.40 17.07 1.86
CA ASP A 21 -14.68 18.46 1.50
C ASP A 21 -14.61 19.41 2.72
N ALA A 22 -14.37 18.87 3.92
CA ALA A 22 -14.09 19.69 5.09
C ALA A 22 -12.91 20.62 4.83
N ALA A 23 -12.99 21.86 5.31
CA ALA A 23 -11.99 22.89 5.08
C ALA A 23 -10.67 22.56 5.80
N ILE A 24 -9.76 21.86 5.12
CA ILE A 24 -8.42 21.60 5.60
C ILE A 24 -7.48 22.67 5.02
N ASN A 25 -6.82 23.42 5.88
CA ASN A 25 -5.86 24.46 5.54
C ASN A 25 -4.54 24.25 6.27
N PRO A 26 -3.45 24.93 5.89
CA PRO A 26 -2.22 24.95 6.68
C PRO A 26 -2.52 25.27 8.15
N GLY A 27 -2.03 24.41 9.07
CA GLY A 27 -2.33 24.46 10.50
C GLY A 27 -3.30 23.37 10.97
N ASN A 28 -4.12 22.80 10.10
CA ASN A 28 -5.03 21.69 10.44
C ASN A 28 -4.35 20.32 10.37
N SER A 29 -3.13 20.25 9.86
CA SER A 29 -2.37 19.00 9.72
C SER A 29 -2.08 18.38 11.10
N GLY A 30 -2.38 17.09 11.27
CA GLY A 30 -2.34 16.41 12.57
C GLY A 30 -3.61 16.57 13.40
N GLY A 31 -4.54 17.46 13.01
CA GLY A 31 -5.85 17.64 13.66
C GLY A 31 -6.81 16.50 13.34
N ALA A 32 -7.85 16.37 14.16
CA ALA A 32 -8.86 15.35 14.05
C ALA A 32 -9.83 15.63 12.88
N LEU A 33 -10.15 14.61 12.10
CA LEU A 33 -11.36 14.56 11.29
C LEU A 33 -12.39 13.77 12.08
N VAL A 34 -13.52 14.42 12.42
CA VAL A 34 -14.58 13.81 13.23
C VAL A 34 -15.89 13.74 12.44
N ASP A 35 -16.73 12.78 12.79
CA ASP A 35 -18.09 12.69 12.26
C ASP A 35 -19.07 13.59 13.03
N VAL A 36 -20.34 13.55 12.64
CA VAL A 36 -21.41 14.36 13.27
C VAL A 36 -21.72 13.93 14.72
N HIS A 37 -21.24 12.77 15.15
CA HIS A 37 -21.35 12.26 16.51
C HIS A 37 -20.13 12.57 17.36
N GLY A 38 -19.15 13.29 16.82
CA GLY A 38 -17.89 13.62 17.48
C GLY A 38 -16.89 12.46 17.52
N GLN A 39 -17.11 11.40 16.75
CA GLN A 39 -16.20 10.24 16.70
C GLN A 39 -15.04 10.55 15.74
N LEU A 40 -13.81 10.18 16.15
CA LEU A 40 -12.62 10.32 15.35
C LEU A 40 -12.67 9.33 14.17
N VAL A 41 -12.67 9.84 12.94
CA VAL A 41 -12.66 9.04 11.72
C VAL A 41 -11.32 9.08 11.00
N GLY A 42 -10.52 10.13 11.23
CA GLY A 42 -9.21 10.26 10.61
C GLY A 42 -8.36 11.37 11.18
N ILE A 43 -7.12 11.46 10.71
CA ILE A 43 -6.15 12.51 11.05
C ILE A 43 -5.82 13.29 9.77
N ASN A 44 -6.06 14.59 9.79
CA ASN A 44 -5.82 15.48 8.67
C ASN A 44 -4.34 15.49 8.29
N THR A 45 -4.03 15.36 7.00
CA THR A 45 -2.63 15.28 6.57
C THR A 45 -2.28 16.17 5.40
N ALA A 46 -3.13 16.27 4.37
CA ALA A 46 -2.80 16.97 3.14
C ALA A 46 -4.03 17.59 2.48
N ILE A 47 -3.78 18.55 1.60
CA ILE A 47 -4.75 19.14 0.68
C ILE A 47 -4.26 18.99 -0.76
N PHE A 48 -5.18 18.88 -1.70
CA PHE A 48 -4.89 19.07 -3.10
C PHE A 48 -5.14 20.54 -3.43
N SER A 49 -4.05 21.31 -3.60
CA SER A 49 -4.17 22.75 -3.82
C SER A 49 -3.02 23.28 -4.68
N ARG A 50 -3.37 24.16 -5.63
CA ARG A 50 -2.39 24.92 -6.41
C ARG A 50 -2.05 26.27 -5.75
N SER A 51 -2.88 26.75 -4.85
CA SER A 51 -2.78 28.07 -4.21
C SER A 51 -2.38 28.03 -2.73
N GLY A 52 -2.21 26.82 -2.16
CA GLY A 52 -1.87 26.61 -0.74
C GLY A 52 -3.07 26.70 0.22
N GLY A 53 -4.28 26.99 -0.26
CA GLY A 53 -5.51 26.97 0.53
C GLY A 53 -6.44 25.81 0.16
N SER A 54 -7.46 25.54 0.99
CA SER A 54 -8.44 24.50 0.71
C SER A 54 -9.25 24.82 -0.54
N MET A 55 -9.32 23.87 -1.46
CA MET A 55 -10.17 23.89 -2.65
C MET A 55 -11.34 22.89 -2.53
N GLY A 56 -11.73 22.54 -1.31
CA GLY A 56 -12.75 21.51 -1.06
C GLY A 56 -12.27 20.08 -1.30
N ILE A 57 -10.95 19.85 -1.38
CA ILE A 57 -10.35 18.53 -1.51
C ILE A 57 -9.25 18.41 -0.44
N GLY A 58 -9.59 17.74 0.65
CA GLY A 58 -8.68 17.42 1.74
C GLY A 58 -8.52 15.93 1.91
N PHE A 59 -7.42 15.51 2.51
CA PHE A 59 -7.08 14.12 2.77
C PHE A 59 -6.76 13.90 4.23
N ALA A 60 -7.29 12.79 4.78
CA ALA A 60 -7.04 12.35 6.13
C ALA A 60 -6.59 10.89 6.15
N ILE A 61 -5.71 10.55 7.08
CA ILE A 61 -5.30 9.18 7.37
C ILE A 61 -6.44 8.51 8.13
N PRO A 62 -6.97 7.35 7.70
CA PRO A 62 -8.00 6.63 8.43
C PRO A 62 -7.59 6.32 9.87
N VAL A 63 -8.52 6.42 10.81
CA VAL A 63 -8.24 6.22 12.25
C VAL A 63 -7.69 4.83 12.55
N ASP A 64 -8.13 3.79 11.85
CA ASP A 64 -7.64 2.42 12.05
C ASP A 64 -6.15 2.29 11.68
N LEU A 65 -5.73 2.96 10.60
CA LEU A 65 -4.33 3.01 10.21
C LEU A 65 -3.51 3.81 11.22
N ALA A 66 -4.02 4.95 11.68
CA ALA A 66 -3.37 5.77 12.69
C ALA A 66 -3.19 4.98 14.01
N ARG A 67 -4.21 4.21 14.43
CA ARG A 67 -4.15 3.35 15.61
C ARG A 67 -3.07 2.27 15.47
N GLN A 68 -3.00 1.58 14.33
CA GLN A 68 -1.96 0.56 14.08
C GLN A 68 -0.55 1.16 14.18
N VAL A 69 -0.35 2.35 13.62
CA VAL A 69 0.94 3.07 13.70
C VAL A 69 1.25 3.43 15.16
N MET A 70 0.28 3.98 15.88
CA MET A 70 0.43 4.36 17.30
C MET A 70 0.79 3.14 18.16
N GLU A 71 0.07 2.04 18.03
CA GLU A 71 0.33 0.80 18.76
C GLU A 71 1.74 0.25 18.49
N GLY A 72 2.19 0.30 17.21
CA GLY A 72 3.55 -0.09 16.84
C GLY A 72 4.61 0.81 17.50
N LEU A 73 4.38 2.11 17.51
CA LEU A 73 5.29 3.07 18.15
C LEU A 73 5.37 2.88 19.68
N ILE A 74 4.22 2.64 20.33
CA ILE A 74 4.16 2.40 21.77
C ILE A 74 4.87 1.10 22.14
N LYS A 75 4.61 0.02 21.38
CA LYS A 75 5.12 -1.32 21.68
C LYS A 75 6.61 -1.48 21.34
N ASP A 76 7.00 -1.04 20.16
CA ASP A 76 8.29 -1.38 19.54
C ASP A 76 9.18 -0.15 19.33
N GLY A 77 8.72 1.06 19.70
CA GLY A 77 9.41 2.33 19.44
C GLY A 77 9.54 2.69 17.96
N ARG A 78 8.96 1.89 17.07
CA ARG A 78 9.04 2.07 15.62
C ARG A 78 7.85 1.42 14.92
N VAL A 79 7.53 1.92 13.73
CA VAL A 79 6.57 1.26 12.83
C VAL A 79 7.29 0.20 12.03
N THR A 80 6.92 -1.06 12.25
CA THR A 80 7.47 -2.19 11.51
C THR A 80 6.49 -2.56 10.39
N ARG A 81 6.93 -2.49 9.14
CA ARG A 81 6.11 -2.85 7.99
C ARG A 81 6.66 -4.10 7.31
N GLY A 82 5.76 -4.98 6.92
CA GLY A 82 6.10 -6.13 6.11
C GLY A 82 6.72 -5.70 4.77
N TRP A 83 7.59 -6.55 4.25
CA TRP A 83 8.27 -6.35 2.99
C TRP A 83 8.59 -7.71 2.36
N ILE A 84 8.49 -7.80 1.03
CA ILE A 84 8.72 -9.06 0.31
C ILE A 84 9.81 -8.98 -0.75
N GLY A 85 10.32 -7.79 -1.06
CA GLY A 85 11.46 -7.63 -1.98
C GLY A 85 11.09 -7.78 -3.46
N VAL A 86 10.04 -7.10 -3.89
CA VAL A 86 9.59 -7.08 -5.29
C VAL A 86 9.53 -5.67 -5.84
N GLU A 87 9.62 -5.54 -7.16
CA GLU A 87 9.30 -4.35 -7.93
C GLU A 87 7.93 -4.54 -8.58
N PRO A 88 6.85 -4.02 -7.98
CA PRO A 88 5.51 -4.18 -8.52
C PRO A 88 5.18 -3.09 -9.54
N ARG A 89 4.38 -3.42 -10.53
CA ARG A 89 3.77 -2.51 -11.50
C ARG A 89 2.31 -2.84 -11.69
N ASP A 90 1.50 -1.85 -11.95
CA ASP A 90 0.10 -2.09 -12.33
C ASP A 90 0.05 -2.90 -13.63
N LEU A 91 -0.87 -3.86 -13.69
CA LEU A 91 -1.05 -4.69 -14.88
C LEU A 91 -1.75 -3.87 -15.96
N PRO A 92 -1.11 -3.59 -17.12
CA PRO A 92 -1.79 -2.94 -18.22
C PRO A 92 -2.92 -3.83 -18.75
N ALA A 93 -4.09 -3.25 -19.05
CA ALA A 93 -5.22 -4.00 -19.59
C ALA A 93 -4.84 -4.74 -20.89
N GLU A 94 -4.11 -4.07 -21.77
CA GLU A 94 -3.59 -4.64 -23.03
C GLU A 94 -2.67 -5.85 -22.81
N TYR A 95 -1.96 -5.91 -21.68
CA TYR A 95 -1.08 -7.03 -21.36
C TYR A 95 -1.91 -8.29 -21.08
N ALA A 96 -2.95 -8.17 -20.27
CA ALA A 96 -3.83 -9.29 -19.96
C ALA A 96 -4.52 -9.86 -21.22
N GLU A 97 -4.96 -8.98 -22.12
CA GLU A 97 -5.58 -9.35 -23.40
C GLU A 97 -4.58 -10.01 -24.37
N SER A 98 -3.41 -9.40 -24.57
CA SER A 98 -2.38 -9.88 -25.51
C SER A 98 -1.87 -11.28 -25.15
N PHE A 99 -1.75 -11.58 -23.86
CA PHE A 99 -1.31 -12.89 -23.36
C PHE A 99 -2.48 -13.83 -23.06
N LYS A 100 -3.73 -13.44 -23.35
CA LYS A 100 -4.95 -14.23 -23.08
C LYS A 100 -4.99 -14.78 -21.66
N LEU A 101 -4.64 -13.93 -20.69
CA LEU A 101 -4.58 -14.35 -19.30
C LEU A 101 -6.00 -14.55 -18.74
N PRO A 102 -6.23 -15.55 -17.90
CA PRO A 102 -7.54 -15.83 -17.29
C PRO A 102 -7.90 -14.85 -16.15
N ILE A 103 -7.22 -13.71 -16.07
CA ILE A 103 -7.38 -12.68 -15.05
C ILE A 103 -7.61 -11.32 -15.68
N LYS A 104 -8.38 -10.45 -15.00
CA LYS A 104 -8.67 -9.09 -15.47
C LYS A 104 -7.84 -8.02 -14.77
N ASP A 105 -7.35 -8.31 -13.58
CA ASP A 105 -6.58 -7.40 -12.73
C ASP A 105 -5.52 -8.16 -11.92
N GLY A 106 -4.66 -7.43 -11.29
CA GLY A 106 -3.54 -7.95 -10.51
C GLY A 106 -2.33 -7.02 -10.58
N VAL A 107 -1.23 -7.47 -10.04
CA VAL A 107 0.02 -6.70 -9.96
C VAL A 107 1.14 -7.45 -10.66
N LEU A 108 1.63 -6.89 -11.75
CA LEU A 108 2.78 -7.44 -12.49
C LEU A 108 4.06 -7.26 -11.66
N ILE A 109 4.80 -8.32 -11.48
CA ILE A 109 6.10 -8.30 -10.81
C ILE A 109 7.20 -8.10 -11.87
N ALA A 110 7.72 -6.88 -11.96
CA ALA A 110 8.78 -6.53 -12.90
C ALA A 110 10.17 -7.01 -12.44
N GLY A 111 10.37 -7.04 -11.12
CA GLY A 111 11.64 -7.48 -10.52
C GLY A 111 11.43 -8.19 -9.18
N VAL A 112 12.34 -9.11 -8.87
CA VAL A 112 12.36 -9.85 -7.60
C VAL A 112 13.79 -9.84 -7.07
N LEU A 113 13.96 -9.41 -5.82
CA LEU A 113 15.23 -9.54 -5.13
C LEU A 113 15.45 -11.01 -4.79
N GLN A 114 16.48 -11.64 -5.37
CA GLN A 114 16.72 -13.09 -5.25
C GLN A 114 16.85 -13.58 -3.80
N ASP A 115 17.60 -12.84 -2.99
CA ASP A 115 17.79 -13.13 -1.56
C ASP A 115 16.66 -12.56 -0.67
N GLY A 116 15.65 -11.94 -1.28
CA GLY A 116 14.48 -11.43 -0.59
C GLY A 116 13.43 -12.51 -0.30
N PRO A 117 12.43 -12.19 0.54
CA PRO A 117 11.36 -13.11 0.88
C PRO A 117 10.65 -13.72 -0.32
N ALA A 118 10.29 -12.89 -1.32
CA ALA A 118 9.60 -13.34 -2.52
C ALA A 118 10.47 -14.23 -3.40
N GLY A 119 11.76 -13.89 -3.56
CA GLY A 119 12.70 -14.69 -4.33
C GLY A 119 12.91 -16.08 -3.72
N ARG A 120 13.13 -16.13 -2.40
CA ARG A 120 13.22 -17.40 -1.67
C ARG A 120 11.94 -18.24 -1.73
N GLY A 121 10.77 -17.57 -1.79
CA GLY A 121 9.46 -18.21 -1.96
C GLY A 121 9.19 -18.71 -3.37
N GLY A 122 10.06 -18.40 -4.35
CA GLY A 122 9.94 -18.85 -5.74
C GLY A 122 9.10 -17.94 -6.64
N LEU A 123 8.82 -16.69 -6.21
CA LEU A 123 8.24 -15.67 -7.09
C LEU A 123 9.27 -15.27 -8.15
N LYS A 124 8.81 -15.02 -9.36
CA LYS A 124 9.66 -14.69 -10.51
C LYS A 124 9.22 -13.40 -11.20
N PRO A 125 10.14 -12.67 -11.84
CA PRO A 125 9.73 -11.60 -12.77
C PRO A 125 8.78 -12.13 -13.85
N GLY A 126 7.74 -11.36 -14.15
CA GLY A 126 6.66 -11.76 -15.05
C GLY A 126 5.46 -12.44 -14.37
N ASP A 127 5.56 -12.79 -13.09
CA ASP A 127 4.41 -13.25 -12.31
C ASP A 127 3.43 -12.10 -12.08
N ILE A 128 2.13 -12.43 -11.99
CA ILE A 128 1.10 -11.49 -11.63
C ILE A 128 0.50 -11.91 -10.29
N VAL A 129 0.67 -11.05 -9.28
CA VAL A 129 0.09 -11.28 -7.95
C VAL A 129 -1.36 -10.83 -7.96
N THR A 130 -2.27 -11.73 -7.60
CA THR A 130 -3.71 -11.50 -7.54
C THR A 130 -4.27 -11.47 -6.12
N ALA A 131 -3.51 -12.01 -5.14
CA ALA A 131 -3.94 -12.02 -3.74
C ALA A 131 -2.76 -12.08 -2.77
N VAL A 132 -2.97 -11.55 -1.56
CA VAL A 132 -2.10 -11.69 -0.39
C VAL A 132 -2.91 -12.34 0.73
N GLY A 133 -2.60 -13.58 1.07
CA GLY A 133 -3.48 -14.40 1.90
C GLY A 133 -4.85 -14.57 1.23
N THR A 134 -5.90 -14.18 1.93
CA THR A 134 -7.28 -14.18 1.41
C THR A 134 -7.67 -12.86 0.75
N ARG A 135 -6.81 -11.84 0.79
CA ARG A 135 -7.12 -10.50 0.30
C ARG A 135 -6.74 -10.37 -1.17
N HIS A 136 -7.73 -10.15 -2.02
CA HIS A 136 -7.51 -9.82 -3.44
C HIS A 136 -6.77 -8.48 -3.58
N VAL A 137 -5.87 -8.39 -4.58
CA VAL A 137 -5.13 -7.19 -4.91
C VAL A 137 -5.20 -6.94 -6.43
N ALA A 138 -5.73 -5.79 -6.81
CA ALA A 138 -5.97 -5.41 -8.19
C ALA A 138 -4.92 -4.42 -8.73
N ASN A 139 -4.15 -3.77 -7.86
CA ASN A 139 -3.14 -2.78 -8.22
C ASN A 139 -1.98 -2.73 -7.22
N THR A 140 -0.91 -2.04 -7.62
CA THR A 140 0.33 -1.88 -6.84
C THR A 140 0.08 -1.35 -5.42
N VAL A 141 -0.80 -0.38 -5.27
CA VAL A 141 -1.08 0.22 -3.96
C VAL A 141 -1.73 -0.78 -3.01
N GLN A 142 -2.70 -1.56 -3.51
CA GLN A 142 -3.35 -2.61 -2.72
C GLN A 142 -2.35 -3.70 -2.30
N LEU A 143 -1.46 -4.11 -3.21
CA LEU A 143 -0.39 -5.07 -2.89
C LEU A 143 0.53 -4.53 -1.79
N LEU A 144 1.05 -3.31 -1.97
CA LEU A 144 1.96 -2.70 -1.01
C LEU A 144 1.32 -2.52 0.37
N ASN A 145 0.06 -2.08 0.42
CA ASN A 145 -0.68 -1.92 1.67
C ASN A 145 -0.97 -3.29 2.34
N ALA A 146 -1.35 -4.30 1.56
CA ALA A 146 -1.60 -5.64 2.08
C ALA A 146 -0.31 -6.26 2.68
N VAL A 147 0.82 -6.11 1.99
CA VAL A 147 2.13 -6.61 2.47
C VAL A 147 2.60 -5.82 3.69
N ALA A 148 2.46 -4.48 3.68
CA ALA A 148 2.89 -3.62 4.78
C ALA A 148 2.14 -3.89 6.09
N ALA A 149 0.90 -4.36 6.01
CA ALA A 149 0.08 -4.74 7.16
C ALA A 149 0.53 -6.06 7.82
N LEU A 150 1.32 -6.88 7.13
CA LEU A 150 1.83 -8.14 7.66
C LEU A 150 2.99 -7.91 8.62
N LYS A 151 3.10 -8.75 9.64
CA LYS A 151 4.23 -8.71 10.58
C LYS A 151 5.46 -9.33 9.92
N PRO A 152 6.64 -8.70 9.98
CA PRO A 152 7.89 -9.34 9.62
C PRO A 152 8.09 -10.63 10.42
N GLY A 153 8.55 -11.68 9.74
CA GLY A 153 8.70 -13.02 10.30
C GLY A 153 7.44 -13.89 10.22
N SER A 154 6.26 -13.33 9.89
CA SER A 154 5.06 -14.14 9.67
C SER A 154 5.08 -14.79 8.28
N GLU A 155 4.43 -15.93 8.17
CA GLU A 155 4.20 -16.58 6.88
C GLU A 155 2.96 -16.04 6.20
N THR A 156 3.00 -15.93 4.88
CA THR A 156 1.85 -15.60 4.04
C THR A 156 1.91 -16.37 2.73
N THR A 157 0.78 -16.43 2.05
CA THR A 157 0.66 -17.05 0.73
C THR A 157 0.23 -16.00 -0.27
N LEU A 158 0.92 -15.90 -1.39
CA LEU A 158 0.52 -15.07 -2.51
C LEU A 158 -0.24 -15.92 -3.54
N GLY A 159 -1.41 -15.45 -3.97
CA GLY A 159 -2.06 -15.93 -5.18
C GLY A 159 -1.34 -15.35 -6.39
N VAL A 160 -0.90 -16.20 -7.31
CA VAL A 160 -0.03 -15.81 -8.43
C VAL A 160 -0.54 -16.42 -9.73
N GLN A 161 -0.61 -15.62 -10.78
CA GLN A 161 -0.80 -16.09 -12.14
C GLN A 161 0.56 -16.07 -12.86
N ARG A 162 1.03 -17.22 -13.30
CA ARG A 162 2.25 -17.40 -14.09
C ARG A 162 1.89 -17.94 -15.47
N GLY A 163 1.81 -17.09 -16.47
CA GLY A 163 1.24 -17.45 -17.76
C GLY A 163 -0.20 -17.97 -17.59
N ALA A 164 -0.48 -19.18 -18.08
CA ALA A 164 -1.81 -19.80 -17.95
C ALA A 164 -2.06 -20.50 -16.60
N GLN A 165 -1.06 -20.59 -15.71
CA GLN A 165 -1.15 -21.34 -14.46
C GLN A 165 -1.43 -20.45 -13.26
N ALA A 166 -2.42 -20.81 -12.46
CA ALA A 166 -2.64 -20.24 -11.14
C ALA A 166 -1.80 -21.02 -10.11
N LEU A 167 -1.00 -20.31 -9.33
CA LEU A 167 -0.07 -20.85 -8.35
C LEU A 167 -0.30 -20.20 -6.99
N GLN A 168 0.17 -20.87 -5.95
CA GLN A 168 0.30 -20.30 -4.63
C GLN A 168 1.77 -20.29 -4.20
N VAL A 169 2.30 -19.11 -3.89
CA VAL A 169 3.67 -18.92 -3.46
C VAL A 169 3.68 -18.61 -1.97
N LYS A 170 4.20 -19.54 -1.17
CA LYS A 170 4.39 -19.32 0.28
C LYS A 170 5.70 -18.60 0.52
N LEU A 171 5.68 -17.61 1.40
CA LEU A 171 6.89 -16.87 1.79
C LEU A 171 6.80 -16.38 3.24
N THR A 172 7.97 -16.15 3.83
CA THR A 172 8.09 -15.49 5.13
C THR A 172 8.30 -14.00 4.90
N VAL A 173 7.43 -13.17 5.45
CA VAL A 173 7.48 -11.72 5.31
C VAL A 173 8.77 -11.18 5.94
N GLY A 174 9.51 -10.38 5.22
CA GLY A 174 10.70 -9.68 5.72
C GLY A 174 10.35 -8.31 6.30
N GLN A 175 11.38 -7.67 6.87
CA GLN A 175 11.34 -6.26 7.25
C GLN A 175 11.96 -5.44 6.13
N ARG A 176 11.32 -4.32 5.77
CA ARG A 176 11.89 -3.43 4.76
C ARG A 176 13.26 -2.93 5.23
N PRO A 177 14.32 -3.05 4.43
CA PRO A 177 15.61 -2.48 4.75
C PRO A 177 15.48 -0.97 4.98
N PRO A 178 16.23 -0.37 5.91
CA PRO A 178 16.26 1.08 6.06
C PRO A 178 16.70 1.70 4.74
N ALA A 179 16.04 2.80 4.35
CA ALA A 179 16.42 3.54 3.16
C ALA A 179 17.89 3.96 3.30
N GLN A 180 18.75 3.52 2.39
CA GLN A 180 20.11 4.03 2.33
C GLN A 180 20.02 5.54 2.08
N ARG A 181 20.45 6.34 3.06
CA ARG A 181 20.64 7.78 2.87
C ARG A 181 21.65 7.92 1.74
N ARG A 182 21.22 8.35 0.55
CA ARG A 182 22.14 8.82 -0.45
C ARG A 182 22.84 10.03 0.17
N THR A 183 24.10 9.85 0.51
CA THR A 183 24.99 10.97 0.83
C THR A 183 25.07 11.83 -0.44
N PRO A 184 24.76 13.13 -0.38
CA PRO A 184 25.01 14.01 -1.52
C PRO A 184 26.53 14.02 -1.76
N GLN A 185 26.96 13.71 -2.98
CA GLN A 185 28.32 14.01 -3.46
C GLN A 185 28.40 15.46 -3.82
#